data_9503012f9aa44c40c5df5f3e94671bcd
#
_entry.id   9503012f9aa44c40c5df5f3e94671bcd
#
_cell.length_a   1.000
_cell.length_b   1.000
_cell.length_c   1.000
_cell.angle_alpha   90.00
_cell.angle_beta   90.00
_cell.angle_gamma   90.00
#
_symmetry.space_group_name_H-M   'P 1'
#
loop_
_entity.id
_entity.type
_entity.pdbx_description
1 polymer ?
#
loop_
_entity_poly.entity_id
_entity_poly.type
_entity_poly.pdbx_seq_one_letter_code
_entity_poly.pdbx_strand_id
1 'polypeptide(L)'
;MKIIPTAIPDVLLIAPKVFGDARGFFFESFNQQAFDEATGTHHQFVQDNHSRSSRGVLRGLHYQLPPHAQGKLVRVTRGRVWDVAVDIRQGSPTFGQWVGEELSEDNQRQLWVPPGLAHGFLVLSDTADFLYKTTTYYAPQAERCILWNDPQLAIAWPDVVGEPLLSPKDAQGLLLAEAELPGFAPSPSGRGQG
;
A
#
# COMPACT_ATOMS: atom_id res chain seq x y z
N MET A 1 17.20 -1.71 -9.37
CA MET A 1 15.82 -1.37 -8.97
C MET A 1 15.21 -0.53 -10.08
N LYS A 2 13.98 -0.82 -10.52
CA LYS A 2 13.24 -0.04 -11.51
C LYS A 2 12.02 0.56 -10.83
N ILE A 3 11.80 1.85 -10.97
CA ILE A 3 10.60 2.53 -10.51
C ILE A 3 9.61 2.63 -11.66
N ILE A 4 8.38 2.24 -11.41
CA ILE A 4 7.29 2.27 -12.37
C ILE A 4 6.24 3.25 -11.81
N PRO A 5 6.01 4.38 -12.50
CA PRO A 5 4.97 5.33 -12.10
C PRO A 5 3.58 4.68 -12.16
N THR A 6 2.70 5.14 -11.27
CA THR A 6 1.29 4.72 -11.27
C THR A 6 0.37 5.90 -11.62
N ALA A 7 -0.94 5.66 -11.65
CA ALA A 7 -1.94 6.72 -11.89
C ALA A 7 -1.95 7.78 -10.79
N ILE A 8 -1.51 7.43 -9.57
CA ILE A 8 -1.30 8.38 -8.47
C ILE A 8 0.21 8.63 -8.38
N PRO A 9 0.72 9.82 -8.76
CA PRO A 9 2.17 10.06 -8.90
C PRO A 9 3.01 9.76 -7.65
N ASP A 10 2.43 9.91 -6.47
CA ASP A 10 3.10 9.64 -5.20
C ASP A 10 3.18 8.14 -4.86
N VAL A 11 2.37 7.29 -5.50
CA VAL A 11 2.38 5.83 -5.35
C VAL A 11 3.32 5.22 -6.37
N LEU A 12 4.34 4.50 -5.91
CA LEU A 12 5.37 3.95 -6.79
C LEU A 12 5.39 2.43 -6.74
N LEU A 13 5.35 1.81 -7.92
CA LEU A 13 5.60 0.38 -8.07
C LEU A 13 7.10 0.17 -8.25
N ILE A 14 7.69 -0.64 -7.37
CA ILE A 14 9.12 -0.88 -7.32
C ILE A 14 9.40 -2.31 -7.78
N ALA A 15 10.17 -2.47 -8.87
CA ALA A 15 10.64 -3.76 -9.34
C ALA A 15 12.13 -3.91 -8.99
N PRO A 16 12.50 -4.80 -8.03
CA PRO A 16 13.88 -5.05 -7.69
C PRO A 16 14.61 -5.77 -8.84
N LYS A 17 15.93 -5.65 -8.86
CA LYS A 17 16.75 -6.49 -9.74
C LYS A 17 16.99 -7.83 -9.06
N VAL A 18 16.37 -8.87 -9.59
CA VAL A 18 16.49 -10.24 -9.09
C VAL A 18 17.60 -10.97 -9.87
N PHE A 19 18.49 -11.64 -9.16
CA PHE A 19 19.55 -12.48 -9.70
C PHE A 19 19.19 -13.93 -9.38
N GLY A 20 19.05 -14.78 -10.42
CA GLY A 20 18.72 -16.19 -10.28
C GLY A 20 19.79 -17.09 -10.86
N ASP A 21 20.02 -18.27 -10.23
CA ASP A 21 20.86 -19.36 -10.71
C ASP A 21 20.29 -20.72 -10.24
N ALA A 22 21.02 -21.81 -10.47
CA ALA A 22 20.59 -23.16 -10.09
C ALA A 22 20.37 -23.36 -8.56
N ARG A 23 20.84 -22.44 -7.72
CA ARG A 23 20.65 -22.49 -6.27
C ARG A 23 19.39 -21.73 -5.80
N GLY A 24 18.74 -20.93 -6.69
CA GLY A 24 17.61 -20.09 -6.37
C GLY A 24 17.81 -18.64 -6.82
N PHE A 25 17.38 -17.69 -6.03
CA PHE A 25 17.50 -16.26 -6.35
C PHE A 25 18.06 -15.44 -5.19
N PHE A 26 18.61 -14.29 -5.54
CA PHE A 26 19.03 -13.25 -4.61
C PHE A 26 18.60 -11.89 -5.14
N PHE A 27 18.11 -11.03 -4.27
CA PHE A 27 17.92 -9.61 -4.56
C PHE A 27 17.99 -8.78 -3.27
N GLU A 28 18.35 -7.53 -3.42
CA GLU A 28 18.26 -6.55 -2.36
C GLU A 28 16.80 -6.12 -2.21
N SER A 29 16.14 -6.59 -1.15
CA SER A 29 14.71 -6.35 -0.94
C SER A 29 14.40 -4.96 -0.41
N PHE A 30 15.37 -4.29 0.22
CA PHE A 30 15.29 -2.91 0.66
C PHE A 30 16.68 -2.30 0.79
N ASN A 31 16.81 -1.05 0.36
CA ASN A 31 18.00 -0.22 0.54
C ASN A 31 17.52 1.22 0.75
N GLN A 32 17.84 1.81 1.90
CA GLN A 32 17.35 3.14 2.28
C GLN A 32 17.80 4.22 1.30
N GLN A 33 19.08 4.21 0.90
CA GLN A 33 19.61 5.20 -0.04
C GLN A 33 18.89 5.12 -1.39
N ALA A 34 18.77 3.92 -1.95
CA ALA A 34 18.09 3.71 -3.23
C ALA A 34 16.59 4.05 -3.15
N PHE A 35 15.95 3.84 -2.00
CA PHE A 35 14.56 4.23 -1.76
C PHE A 35 14.40 5.75 -1.72
N ASP A 36 15.26 6.45 -0.99
CA ASP A 36 15.25 7.92 -0.89
C ASP A 36 15.46 8.57 -2.26
N GLU A 37 16.43 8.07 -3.03
CA GLU A 37 16.67 8.51 -4.41
C GLU A 37 15.44 8.29 -5.31
N ALA A 38 14.77 7.14 -5.17
CA ALA A 38 13.62 6.78 -5.98
C ALA A 38 12.36 7.59 -5.66
N THR A 39 12.13 7.89 -4.39
CA THR A 39 10.93 8.61 -3.93
C THR A 39 11.15 10.14 -3.91
N GLY A 40 12.39 10.59 -3.97
CA GLY A 40 12.74 12.02 -3.78
C GLY A 40 12.45 12.53 -2.37
N THR A 41 12.23 11.62 -1.42
CA THR A 41 11.90 11.93 -0.02
C THR A 41 12.79 11.13 0.92
N HIS A 42 12.84 11.55 2.18
CA HIS A 42 13.63 10.85 3.20
C HIS A 42 12.69 10.31 4.28
N HIS A 43 12.23 9.08 4.09
CA HIS A 43 11.38 8.37 5.06
C HIS A 43 12.20 7.30 5.78
N GLN A 44 12.20 7.33 7.11
CA GLN A 44 12.75 6.25 7.92
C GLN A 44 11.66 5.22 8.21
N PHE A 45 11.97 3.95 8.06
CA PHE A 45 11.08 2.86 8.46
C PHE A 45 11.40 2.42 9.89
N VAL A 46 10.36 2.36 10.72
CA VAL A 46 10.48 2.14 12.17
C VAL A 46 9.84 0.84 12.65
N GLN A 47 9.03 0.18 11.80
CA GLN A 47 8.31 -1.03 12.16
C GLN A 47 8.14 -1.93 10.93
N ASP A 48 8.34 -3.23 11.11
CA ASP A 48 8.03 -4.28 10.14
C ASP A 48 6.84 -5.10 10.63
N ASN A 49 5.96 -5.46 9.69
CA ASN A 49 4.80 -6.32 9.95
C ASN A 49 4.78 -7.48 8.95
N HIS A 50 4.29 -8.63 9.41
CA HIS A 50 4.11 -9.82 8.60
C HIS A 50 2.75 -10.45 8.91
N SER A 51 1.95 -10.68 7.89
CA SER A 51 0.68 -11.41 8.01
C SER A 51 0.61 -12.56 7.04
N ARG A 52 -0.10 -13.63 7.42
CA ARG A 52 -0.49 -14.72 6.54
C ARG A 52 -2.00 -14.78 6.45
N SER A 53 -2.51 -14.93 5.23
CA SER A 53 -3.94 -14.95 4.96
C SER A 53 -4.28 -15.98 3.88
N SER A 54 -5.46 -16.58 3.96
CA SER A 54 -5.99 -17.51 2.97
C SER A 54 -6.65 -16.79 1.80
N ARG A 55 -6.92 -17.52 0.72
CA ARG A 55 -7.64 -17.03 -0.47
C ARG A 55 -8.93 -16.32 -0.10
N GLY A 56 -9.19 -15.18 -0.73
CA GLY A 56 -10.39 -14.38 -0.54
C GLY A 56 -10.38 -13.49 0.69
N VAL A 57 -9.37 -13.57 1.56
CA VAL A 57 -9.21 -12.59 2.65
C VAL A 57 -8.91 -11.23 2.06
N LEU A 58 -9.72 -10.24 2.45
CA LEU A 58 -9.50 -8.83 2.15
C LEU A 58 -9.23 -8.09 3.47
N ARG A 59 -8.15 -7.33 3.51
CA ARG A 59 -7.78 -6.46 4.63
C ARG A 59 -7.74 -5.01 4.14
N GLY A 60 -8.47 -4.14 4.80
CA GLY A 60 -8.48 -2.71 4.46
C GLY A 60 -9.88 -2.15 4.24
N LEU A 61 -9.95 -0.90 3.84
CA LEU A 61 -8.86 0.03 3.51
C LEU A 61 -8.40 0.79 4.76
N HIS A 62 -7.18 0.55 5.22
CA HIS A 62 -6.68 1.08 6.49
C HIS A 62 -5.77 2.30 6.30
N TYR A 63 -5.90 3.27 7.20
CA TYR A 63 -5.01 4.42 7.31
C TYR A 63 -4.94 4.90 8.77
N GLN A 64 -3.95 5.73 9.08
CA GLN A 64 -3.85 6.43 10.35
C GLN A 64 -3.91 7.94 10.12
N LEU A 65 -4.65 8.62 10.98
CA LEU A 65 -4.74 10.08 10.96
C LEU A 65 -3.45 10.74 11.44
N PRO A 66 -3.13 11.95 10.94
CA PRO A 66 -2.07 12.77 11.52
C PRO A 66 -2.25 12.97 13.03
N PRO A 67 -1.16 13.05 13.82
CA PRO A 67 0.25 13.03 13.40
C PRO A 67 0.83 11.63 13.19
N HIS A 68 0.01 10.58 13.19
CA HIS A 68 0.41 9.18 13.12
C HIS A 68 0.31 8.57 11.70
N ALA A 69 0.15 9.41 10.67
CA ALA A 69 0.04 8.92 9.29
C ALA A 69 1.23 8.04 8.91
N GLN A 70 0.93 6.86 8.35
CA GLN A 70 1.95 5.87 7.98
C GLN A 70 2.15 5.82 6.47
N GLY A 71 3.40 5.98 6.02
CA GLY A 71 3.83 5.46 4.74
C GLY A 71 4.11 3.96 4.85
N LYS A 72 3.80 3.18 3.82
CA LYS A 72 3.96 1.73 3.80
C LYS A 72 4.74 1.28 2.57
N LEU A 73 5.77 0.47 2.77
CA LEU A 73 6.42 -0.26 1.69
C LEU A 73 6.05 -1.73 1.81
N VAL A 74 5.23 -2.21 0.87
CA VAL A 74 4.59 -3.51 0.95
C VAL A 74 5.12 -4.48 -0.09
N ARG A 75 5.15 -5.78 0.24
CA ARG A 75 5.56 -6.86 -0.66
C ARG A 75 4.95 -8.20 -0.27
N VAL A 76 4.95 -9.15 -1.20
CA VAL A 76 4.53 -10.54 -0.99
C VAL A 76 5.73 -11.45 -1.11
N THR A 77 5.94 -12.33 -0.11
CA THR A 77 7.03 -13.31 -0.09
C THR A 77 6.56 -14.73 -0.38
N ARG A 78 5.25 -14.97 -0.33
CA ARG A 78 4.60 -16.22 -0.71
C ARG A 78 3.21 -15.92 -1.26
N GLY A 79 2.85 -16.59 -2.36
CA GLY A 79 1.55 -16.41 -3.00
C GLY A 79 1.44 -15.07 -3.74
N ARG A 80 0.22 -14.58 -3.89
CA ARG A 80 -0.08 -13.33 -4.60
C ARG A 80 -1.31 -12.64 -4.04
N VAL A 81 -1.30 -11.32 -4.15
CA VAL A 81 -2.41 -10.45 -3.75
C VAL A 81 -2.67 -9.39 -4.82
N TRP A 82 -3.89 -8.87 -4.81
CA TRP A 82 -4.21 -7.58 -5.44
C TRP A 82 -4.10 -6.50 -4.37
N ASP A 83 -3.13 -5.64 -4.52
CA ASP A 83 -2.80 -4.58 -3.56
C ASP A 83 -3.35 -3.25 -4.04
N VAL A 84 -4.03 -2.51 -3.17
CA VAL A 84 -4.75 -1.29 -3.52
C VAL A 84 -4.34 -0.14 -2.60
N ALA A 85 -3.97 0.99 -3.21
CA ALA A 85 -3.76 2.27 -2.56
C ALA A 85 -4.80 3.28 -3.05
N VAL A 86 -5.40 4.04 -2.13
CA VAL A 86 -6.43 5.05 -2.43
C VAL A 86 -5.98 6.40 -1.90
N ASP A 87 -6.01 7.43 -2.73
CA ASP A 87 -5.77 8.79 -2.27
C ASP A 87 -7.01 9.37 -1.58
N ILE A 88 -6.92 9.50 -0.27
CA ILE A 88 -7.98 10.03 0.59
C ILE A 88 -7.64 11.40 1.18
N ARG A 89 -6.56 12.03 0.72
CA ARG A 89 -6.10 13.35 1.20
C ARG A 89 -7.00 14.45 0.65
N GLN A 90 -7.74 15.12 1.51
CA GLN A 90 -8.63 16.23 1.12
C GLN A 90 -7.83 17.36 0.47
N GLY A 91 -8.24 17.78 -0.73
CA GLY A 91 -7.54 18.79 -1.52
C GLY A 91 -6.43 18.26 -2.43
N SER A 92 -6.16 16.95 -2.43
CA SER A 92 -5.26 16.33 -3.39
C SER A 92 -5.84 16.35 -4.80
N PRO A 93 -5.04 16.59 -5.85
CA PRO A 93 -5.49 16.51 -7.25
C PRO A 93 -5.92 15.09 -7.66
N THR A 94 -5.52 14.07 -6.91
CA THR A 94 -5.88 12.66 -7.13
C THR A 94 -6.84 12.13 -6.07
N PHE A 95 -7.49 13.01 -5.29
CA PHE A 95 -8.46 12.60 -4.27
C PHE A 95 -9.53 11.67 -4.84
N GLY A 96 -9.76 10.54 -4.17
CA GLY A 96 -10.73 9.52 -4.56
C GLY A 96 -10.26 8.59 -5.68
N GLN A 97 -9.07 8.81 -6.26
CA GLN A 97 -8.46 7.86 -7.19
C GLN A 97 -7.78 6.72 -6.45
N TRP A 98 -7.70 5.57 -7.12
CA TRP A 98 -7.01 4.40 -6.59
C TRP A 98 -6.08 3.76 -7.62
N VAL A 99 -5.12 3.02 -7.11
CA VAL A 99 -4.18 2.20 -7.88
C VAL A 99 -4.29 0.78 -7.37
N GLY A 100 -4.39 -0.19 -8.27
CA GLY A 100 -4.34 -1.61 -7.94
C GLY A 100 -3.22 -2.29 -8.70
N GLU A 101 -2.41 -3.11 -8.00
CA GLU A 101 -1.28 -3.84 -8.56
C GLU A 101 -1.22 -5.26 -8.02
N GLU A 102 -0.90 -6.22 -8.88
CA GLU A 102 -0.59 -7.58 -8.42
C GLU A 102 0.82 -7.62 -7.84
N LEU A 103 0.91 -8.02 -6.57
CA LEU A 103 2.18 -8.32 -5.89
C LEU A 103 2.25 -9.82 -5.61
N SER A 104 3.39 -10.44 -5.91
CA SER A 104 3.55 -11.89 -5.76
C SER A 104 4.99 -12.32 -5.49
N GLU A 105 5.13 -13.55 -5.00
CA GLU A 105 6.43 -14.21 -4.89
C GLU A 105 7.14 -14.40 -6.23
N ASP A 106 6.39 -14.41 -7.33
CA ASP A 106 6.95 -14.57 -8.68
C ASP A 106 7.49 -13.26 -9.24
N ASN A 107 6.72 -12.16 -9.08
CA ASN A 107 7.10 -10.86 -9.65
C ASN A 107 8.01 -10.03 -8.74
N GLN A 108 8.10 -10.37 -7.46
CA GLN A 108 8.91 -9.70 -6.43
C GLN A 108 8.72 -8.18 -6.34
N ARG A 109 7.61 -7.67 -6.91
CA ARG A 109 7.30 -6.24 -6.90
C ARG A 109 6.91 -5.77 -5.51
N GLN A 110 7.15 -4.49 -5.27
CA GLN A 110 6.76 -3.80 -4.03
C GLN A 110 5.99 -2.54 -4.39
N LEU A 111 5.05 -2.17 -3.52
CA LEU A 111 4.31 -0.93 -3.68
C LEU A 111 4.67 0.04 -2.54
N TRP A 112 5.09 1.25 -2.91
CA TRP A 112 5.20 2.36 -1.97
C TRP A 112 3.88 3.12 -1.91
N VAL A 113 3.28 3.13 -0.74
CA VAL A 113 2.05 3.87 -0.41
C VAL A 113 2.44 4.99 0.56
N PRO A 114 2.47 6.26 0.14
CA PRO A 114 2.88 7.36 0.99
C PRO A 114 1.90 7.63 2.14
N PRO A 115 2.34 8.38 3.19
CA PRO A 115 1.45 8.77 4.27
C PRO A 115 0.21 9.52 3.78
N GLY A 116 -0.92 9.27 4.42
CA GLY A 116 -2.19 9.94 4.09
C GLY A 116 -3.05 9.20 3.07
N LEU A 117 -2.59 8.08 2.51
CA LEU A 117 -3.39 7.21 1.66
C LEU A 117 -4.00 6.06 2.48
N ALA A 118 -5.15 5.57 2.03
CA ALA A 118 -5.73 4.32 2.53
C ALA A 118 -5.16 3.13 1.73
N HIS A 119 -5.01 1.99 2.40
CA HIS A 119 -4.37 0.82 1.83
C HIS A 119 -5.10 -0.46 2.21
N GLY A 120 -5.20 -1.38 1.26
CA GLY A 120 -5.76 -2.71 1.47
C GLY A 120 -5.30 -3.70 0.42
N PHE A 121 -5.58 -4.98 0.64
CA PHE A 121 -5.26 -6.03 -0.33
C PHE A 121 -6.26 -7.18 -0.27
N LEU A 122 -6.37 -7.89 -1.39
CA LEU A 122 -7.17 -9.10 -1.57
C LEU A 122 -6.25 -10.27 -1.91
N VAL A 123 -6.36 -11.38 -1.20
CA VAL A 123 -5.55 -12.58 -1.43
C VAL A 123 -6.10 -13.38 -2.62
N LEU A 124 -5.27 -13.59 -3.65
CA LEU A 124 -5.63 -14.29 -4.89
C LEU A 124 -5.18 -15.75 -4.93
N SER A 125 -4.11 -16.12 -4.22
CA SER A 125 -3.58 -17.48 -4.09
C SER A 125 -4.19 -18.21 -2.88
N ASP A 126 -3.96 -19.52 -2.75
CA ASP A 126 -4.47 -20.30 -1.61
C ASP A 126 -4.01 -19.73 -0.27
N THR A 127 -2.78 -19.21 -0.24
CA THR A 127 -2.19 -18.53 0.92
C THR A 127 -1.29 -17.41 0.42
N ALA A 128 -1.22 -16.30 1.14
CA ALA A 128 -0.24 -15.24 0.89
C ALA A 128 0.43 -14.80 2.20
N ASP A 129 1.74 -14.62 2.13
CA ASP A 129 2.54 -13.96 3.16
C ASP A 129 2.83 -12.52 2.71
N PHE A 130 2.28 -11.58 3.47
CA PHE A 130 2.32 -10.16 3.19
C PHE A 130 3.16 -9.44 4.23
N LEU A 131 4.23 -8.78 3.77
CA LEU A 131 5.17 -8.04 4.61
C LEU A 131 5.11 -6.56 4.26
N TYR A 132 5.22 -5.72 5.28
CA TYR A 132 5.32 -4.27 5.04
C TYR A 132 6.09 -3.55 6.13
N LYS A 133 6.84 -2.55 5.69
CA LYS A 133 7.52 -1.56 6.54
C LYS A 133 6.64 -0.33 6.69
N THR A 134 6.67 0.30 7.86
CA THR A 134 5.94 1.54 8.10
C THR A 134 6.85 2.67 8.59
N THR A 135 6.53 3.90 8.20
CA THR A 135 7.30 5.09 8.56
C THR A 135 6.95 5.66 9.94
N THR A 136 5.88 5.16 10.55
CA THR A 136 5.40 5.57 11.88
C THR A 136 4.88 4.34 12.61
N TYR A 137 4.99 4.31 13.93
CA TYR A 137 4.47 3.21 14.74
C TYR A 137 2.95 3.07 14.65
N TYR A 138 2.47 1.86 14.90
CA TYR A 138 1.05 1.60 15.01
C TYR A 138 0.43 2.41 16.15
N ALA A 139 -0.61 3.16 15.83
CA ALA A 139 -1.36 4.01 16.76
C ALA A 139 -2.86 3.68 16.66
N PRO A 140 -3.37 2.73 17.48
CA PRO A 140 -4.76 2.27 17.37
C PRO A 140 -5.80 3.39 17.49
N GLN A 141 -5.52 4.43 18.28
CA GLN A 141 -6.41 5.58 18.43
C GLN A 141 -6.54 6.43 17.16
N ALA A 142 -5.54 6.39 16.29
CA ALA A 142 -5.50 7.12 15.02
C ALA A 142 -5.96 6.27 13.82
N GLU A 143 -6.12 4.97 14.01
CA GLU A 143 -6.48 4.07 12.93
C GLU A 143 -7.93 4.25 12.49
N ARG A 144 -8.14 4.25 11.17
CA ARG A 144 -9.44 4.33 10.52
C ARG A 144 -9.53 3.31 9.40
N CYS A 145 -10.74 2.98 9.00
CA CYS A 145 -11.03 2.06 7.91
C CYS A 145 -12.11 2.63 7.00
N ILE A 146 -11.84 2.68 5.69
CA ILE A 146 -12.85 2.95 4.67
C ILE A 146 -13.38 1.61 4.16
N LEU A 147 -14.67 1.56 3.89
CA LEU A 147 -15.34 0.38 3.40
C LEU A 147 -14.75 -0.05 2.05
N TRP A 148 -14.35 -1.32 1.94
CA TRP A 148 -13.66 -1.87 0.78
C TRP A 148 -14.44 -1.75 -0.54
N ASN A 149 -15.77 -1.80 -0.48
CA ASN A 149 -16.69 -1.69 -1.62
C ASN A 149 -17.42 -0.34 -1.65
N ASP A 150 -16.78 0.70 -1.14
CA ASP A 150 -17.32 2.06 -1.22
C ASP A 150 -17.75 2.40 -2.66
N PRO A 151 -19.02 2.81 -2.89
CA PRO A 151 -19.53 3.05 -4.24
C PRO A 151 -18.93 4.28 -4.92
N GLN A 152 -18.42 5.25 -4.16
CA GLN A 152 -17.76 6.43 -4.71
C GLN A 152 -16.36 6.07 -5.21
N LEU A 153 -15.64 5.20 -4.51
CA LEU A 153 -14.33 4.72 -4.92
C LEU A 153 -14.43 3.74 -6.08
N ALA A 154 -15.48 2.91 -6.12
CA ALA A 154 -15.75 1.92 -7.16
C ALA A 154 -14.50 1.10 -7.53
N ILE A 155 -13.77 0.60 -6.52
CA ILE A 155 -12.55 -0.17 -6.72
C ILE A 155 -12.87 -1.46 -7.46
N ALA A 156 -12.19 -1.69 -8.58
CA ALA A 156 -12.33 -2.93 -9.37
C ALA A 156 -11.49 -4.06 -8.71
N TRP A 157 -12.04 -4.67 -7.68
CA TRP A 157 -11.43 -5.86 -7.07
C TRP A 157 -11.55 -7.04 -8.02
N PRO A 158 -10.48 -7.86 -8.19
CA PRO A 158 -10.57 -9.10 -8.95
C PRO A 158 -11.61 -10.06 -8.36
N ASP A 159 -12.29 -10.79 -9.22
CA ASP A 159 -13.21 -11.81 -8.78
C ASP A 159 -12.48 -12.94 -8.03
N VAL A 160 -12.91 -13.20 -6.83
CA VAL A 160 -12.59 -14.41 -6.07
C VAL A 160 -13.86 -15.23 -5.90
N VAL A 161 -13.74 -16.51 -5.62
CA VAL A 161 -14.92 -17.37 -5.43
C VAL A 161 -15.68 -16.93 -4.17
N GLY A 162 -16.83 -16.28 -4.36
CA GLY A 162 -17.69 -15.79 -3.29
C GLY A 162 -17.35 -14.39 -2.78
N GLU A 163 -18.00 -14.02 -1.67
CA GLU A 163 -17.74 -12.75 -0.99
C GLU A 163 -16.36 -12.75 -0.31
N PRO A 164 -15.67 -11.60 -0.24
CA PRO A 164 -14.41 -11.49 0.49
C PRO A 164 -14.57 -11.86 1.97
N LEU A 165 -13.55 -12.49 2.52
CA LEU A 165 -13.47 -12.78 3.95
C LEU A 165 -12.91 -11.56 4.67
N LEU A 166 -13.74 -10.92 5.50
CA LEU A 166 -13.43 -9.70 6.23
C LEU A 166 -13.32 -9.96 7.73
N SER A 167 -12.45 -9.21 8.39
CA SER A 167 -12.52 -9.06 9.84
C SER A 167 -13.76 -8.22 10.22
N PRO A 168 -14.27 -8.31 11.48
CA PRO A 168 -15.34 -7.41 11.94
C PRO A 168 -15.00 -5.92 11.74
N LYS A 169 -13.75 -5.55 11.92
CA LYS A 169 -13.26 -4.19 11.73
C LYS A 169 -13.34 -3.74 10.26
N ASP A 170 -12.91 -4.61 9.33
CA ASP A 170 -12.96 -4.31 7.89
C ASP A 170 -14.41 -4.23 7.39
N ALA A 171 -15.29 -5.09 7.91
CA ALA A 171 -16.72 -5.07 7.59
C ALA A 171 -17.46 -3.82 8.10
N GLN A 172 -16.92 -3.13 9.11
CA GLN A 172 -17.46 -1.92 9.71
C GLN A 172 -16.80 -0.63 9.20
N GLY A 173 -16.04 -0.70 8.12
CA GLY A 173 -15.45 0.48 7.48
C GLY A 173 -16.51 1.52 7.13
N LEU A 174 -16.16 2.80 7.22
CA LEU A 174 -17.05 3.91 6.87
C LEU A 174 -17.00 4.19 5.36
N LEU A 175 -18.06 4.76 4.83
CA LEU A 175 -18.05 5.32 3.48
C LEU A 175 -17.05 6.48 3.41
N LEU A 176 -16.42 6.69 2.25
CA LEU A 176 -15.48 7.80 2.04
C LEU A 176 -16.09 9.15 2.43
N ALA A 177 -17.37 9.35 2.10
CA ALA A 177 -18.11 10.59 2.41
C ALA A 177 -18.35 10.82 3.91
N GLU A 178 -18.25 9.78 4.74
CA GLU A 178 -18.51 9.81 6.18
C GLU A 178 -17.23 9.69 7.02
N ALA A 179 -16.13 9.34 6.37
CA ALA A 179 -14.87 9.07 7.04
C ALA A 179 -14.13 10.35 7.44
N GLU A 180 -13.40 10.28 8.56
CA GLU A 180 -12.46 11.32 8.96
C GLU A 180 -11.20 11.21 8.10
N LEU A 181 -10.95 12.22 7.27
CA LEU A 181 -9.90 12.16 6.24
C LEU A 181 -8.74 13.13 6.53
N PRO A 182 -7.49 12.75 6.19
CA PRO A 182 -6.34 13.64 6.30
C PRO A 182 -6.40 14.76 5.25
N GLY A 183 -5.85 15.93 5.59
CA GLY A 183 -5.63 17.00 4.61
C GLY A 183 -4.42 16.69 3.70
N PHE A 184 -4.44 17.24 2.50
CA PHE A 184 -3.31 17.19 1.58
C PHE A 184 -2.26 18.23 1.97
N ALA A 185 -1.05 17.77 2.29
CA ALA A 185 0.12 18.63 2.39
C ALA A 185 1.00 18.33 1.16
N PRO A 186 1.15 19.27 0.22
CA PRO A 186 2.03 19.06 -0.92
C PRO A 186 3.45 18.85 -0.40
N SER A 187 4.14 17.85 -0.96
CA SER A 187 5.58 17.67 -0.71
C SER A 187 6.28 18.99 -1.02
N PRO A 188 7.25 19.43 -0.20
CA PRO A 188 8.02 20.63 -0.53
C PRO A 188 8.68 20.39 -1.88
N SER A 189 8.12 20.99 -2.92
CA SER A 189 8.68 20.96 -4.26
C SER A 189 10.12 21.40 -4.17
N GLY A 190 11.02 20.54 -4.63
CA GLY A 190 12.44 20.90 -4.76
C GLY A 190 12.55 22.27 -5.40
N ARG A 191 13.13 23.21 -4.69
CA ARG A 191 13.40 24.55 -5.23
C ARG A 191 14.22 24.36 -6.49
N GLY A 192 13.67 24.86 -7.58
CA GLY A 192 14.36 24.92 -8.84
C GLY A 192 15.75 25.50 -8.65
N GLN A 193 16.67 24.88 -9.32
CA GLN A 193 18.01 25.40 -9.50
C GLN A 193 17.88 26.75 -10.19
N GLY A 194 18.29 27.80 -9.50
CA GLY A 194 18.69 29.07 -10.09
C GLY A 194 20.14 29.00 -10.47
#